data_7948d00228f2cb9cb103710c4b8e18b7
#
_entry.id   7948d00228f2cb9cb103710c4b8e18b7
#
_cell.length_a   1.000
_cell.length_b   1.000
_cell.length_c   1.000
_cell.angle_alpha   90.00
_cell.angle_beta   90.00
_cell.angle_gamma   90.00
#
_symmetry.space_group_name_H-M   'P 1'
#
loop_
_entity.id
_entity.type
_entity.pdbx_description
1 polymer ?
#
loop_
_entity_poly.entity_id
_entity_poly.type
_entity_poly.pdbx_seq_one_letter_code
_entity_poly.pdbx_strand_id
1 'polypeptide(L)'
;MDEMSTETAMLDSLTIPGRPDHLCAARAFVARTLGDHYACTQTAILLTSELVTNSLQHSWSRRPGGTITVTLIAIPGGVRCEVTDQGAATVPALRAAPPGPQELEDSGRGLHLVNVLSARWDYCRDEVSTLTWFELTNAAT
;
A
#
# COMPACT_ATOMS: atom_id res chain seq x y z
N MET A 1 -15.28 15.83 -22.53
CA MET A 1 -14.99 15.72 -21.81
C MET A 1 -14.57 15.11 -21.21
N ASP A 2 -14.51 15.02 -20.87
CA ASP A 2 -14.34 14.60 -20.01
C ASP A 2 -13.96 14.47 -19.36
N GLU A 3 -14.10 14.36 -19.59
CA GLU A 3 -13.87 14.51 -18.60
C GLU A 3 -13.10 13.96 -17.86
N MET A 4 -12.25 14.63 -17.59
CA MET A 4 -11.60 14.01 -16.48
C MET A 4 -12.62 13.34 -15.64
N SER A 5 -12.45 12.08 -15.38
CA SER A 5 -13.35 11.36 -14.52
C SER A 5 -13.22 11.90 -13.10
N THR A 6 -14.34 12.27 -12.50
CA THR A 6 -14.39 12.58 -11.09
C THR A 6 -14.83 11.37 -10.29
N GLU A 7 -14.98 10.24 -10.95
CA GLU A 7 -15.49 9.02 -10.32
C GLU A 7 -14.36 8.11 -9.88
N THR A 8 -14.62 7.36 -8.83
CA THR A 8 -13.71 6.32 -8.36
C THR A 8 -13.86 5.11 -9.25
N ALA A 9 -12.74 4.57 -9.72
CA ALA A 9 -12.77 3.41 -10.59
C ALA A 9 -11.53 2.57 -10.37
N MET A 10 -11.73 1.24 -10.24
CA MET A 10 -10.60 0.34 -10.12
C MET A 10 -9.77 0.34 -11.39
N LEU A 11 -8.47 0.55 -11.26
CA LEU A 11 -7.55 0.48 -12.38
C LEU A 11 -7.09 -0.95 -12.63
N ASP A 12 -6.64 -1.63 -11.59
CA ASP A 12 -6.20 -3.02 -11.71
C ASP A 12 -5.95 -3.59 -10.31
N SER A 13 -5.78 -4.90 -10.24
CA SER A 13 -5.52 -5.60 -9.01
C SER A 13 -4.55 -6.74 -9.26
N LEU A 14 -3.67 -7.01 -8.29
CA LEU A 14 -2.68 -8.09 -8.38
C LEU A 14 -2.65 -8.84 -7.06
N THR A 15 -2.73 -10.16 -7.13
CA THR A 15 -2.55 -11.00 -5.94
C THR A 15 -1.24 -11.76 -6.08
N ILE A 16 -0.41 -11.67 -5.05
CA ILE A 16 0.89 -12.34 -5.02
C ILE A 16 0.97 -13.28 -3.84
N PRO A 17 1.80 -14.32 -3.93
CA PRO A 17 2.11 -15.12 -2.75
C PRO A 17 2.75 -14.25 -1.67
N GLY A 18 2.50 -14.58 -0.40
CA GLY A 18 3.05 -13.84 0.73
C GLY A 18 4.52 -14.14 0.97
N ARG A 19 5.36 -13.91 -0.02
CA ARG A 19 6.78 -14.23 0.01
C ARG A 19 7.61 -13.03 -0.41
N PRO A 20 8.76 -12.79 0.25
CA PRO A 20 9.57 -11.61 -0.07
C PRO A 20 10.04 -11.55 -1.53
N ASP A 21 10.25 -12.70 -2.17
CA ASP A 21 10.71 -12.72 -3.56
C ASP A 21 9.64 -12.26 -4.55
N HIS A 22 8.42 -11.99 -4.09
CA HIS A 22 7.36 -11.45 -4.94
C HIS A 22 7.16 -9.94 -4.77
N LEU A 23 7.97 -9.29 -3.93
CA LEU A 23 7.88 -7.85 -3.76
C LEU A 23 8.13 -7.10 -5.08
N CYS A 24 9.06 -7.61 -5.89
CA CYS A 24 9.34 -7.02 -7.20
C CYS A 24 8.10 -6.99 -8.09
N ALA A 25 7.28 -8.04 -8.02
CA ALA A 25 6.06 -8.09 -8.83
C ALA A 25 5.08 -7.00 -8.42
N ALA A 26 4.97 -6.73 -7.12
CA ALA A 26 4.09 -5.66 -6.64
C ALA A 26 4.58 -4.30 -7.14
N ARG A 27 5.88 -4.05 -7.05
CA ARG A 27 6.44 -2.78 -7.51
C ARG A 27 6.27 -2.59 -9.02
N ALA A 28 6.53 -3.65 -9.79
CA ALA A 28 6.36 -3.60 -11.24
C ALA A 28 4.89 -3.37 -11.62
N PHE A 29 3.99 -3.97 -10.86
CA PHE A 29 2.56 -3.79 -11.08
C PHE A 29 2.16 -2.33 -10.93
N VAL A 30 2.59 -1.67 -9.86
CA VAL A 30 2.27 -0.26 -9.64
C VAL A 30 2.87 0.60 -10.76
N ALA A 31 4.14 0.36 -11.10
CA ALA A 31 4.82 1.12 -12.14
C ALA A 31 4.10 0.99 -13.48
N ARG A 32 3.70 -0.22 -13.83
CA ARG A 32 3.05 -0.49 -15.11
C ARG A 32 1.64 0.08 -15.15
N THR A 33 0.91 -0.04 -14.05
CA THR A 33 -0.49 0.39 -14.00
C THR A 33 -0.61 1.90 -14.02
N LEU A 34 0.22 2.60 -13.24
CA LEU A 34 0.15 4.06 -13.17
C LEU A 34 0.96 4.73 -14.29
N GLY A 35 2.14 4.19 -14.58
CA GLY A 35 2.96 4.69 -15.68
C GLY A 35 3.22 6.17 -15.60
N ASP A 36 3.28 6.80 -16.77
CA ASP A 36 3.54 8.22 -16.87
C ASP A 36 2.28 9.06 -16.75
N HIS A 37 1.12 8.41 -16.61
CA HIS A 37 -0.14 9.13 -16.48
C HIS A 37 -0.31 9.79 -15.12
N TYR A 38 0.47 9.34 -14.12
CA TYR A 38 0.37 9.86 -12.77
C TYR A 38 1.70 10.44 -12.33
N ALA A 39 1.69 11.70 -11.90
CA ALA A 39 2.89 12.34 -11.37
C ALA A 39 3.34 11.67 -10.08
N CYS A 40 2.44 11.02 -9.36
CA CYS A 40 2.74 10.39 -8.08
C CYS A 40 3.20 8.94 -8.18
N THR A 41 3.50 8.44 -9.39
CA THR A 41 3.82 7.02 -9.58
C THR A 41 4.99 6.56 -8.72
N GLN A 42 6.08 7.34 -8.66
CA GLN A 42 7.24 6.92 -7.87
C GLN A 42 6.93 6.84 -6.39
N THR A 43 6.17 7.79 -5.87
CA THR A 43 5.75 7.74 -4.48
C THR A 43 4.82 6.55 -4.24
N ALA A 44 3.93 6.27 -5.17
CA ALA A 44 3.04 5.12 -5.07
C ALA A 44 3.83 3.81 -5.01
N ILE A 45 4.87 3.67 -5.83
CA ILE A 45 5.72 2.49 -5.81
C ILE A 45 6.37 2.33 -4.44
N LEU A 46 6.93 3.42 -3.92
CA LEU A 46 7.59 3.40 -2.62
C LEU A 46 6.63 2.98 -1.51
N LEU A 47 5.47 3.63 -1.44
CA LEU A 47 4.54 3.36 -0.34
C LEU A 47 3.90 1.99 -0.44
N THR A 48 3.60 1.53 -1.66
CA THR A 48 3.10 0.17 -1.86
C THR A 48 4.14 -0.85 -1.39
N SER A 49 5.40 -0.61 -1.74
CA SER A 49 6.50 -1.47 -1.33
C SER A 49 6.57 -1.58 0.20
N GLU A 50 6.39 -0.45 0.89
CA GLU A 50 6.43 -0.43 2.35
C GLU A 50 5.24 -1.17 2.95
N LEU A 51 4.05 -1.01 2.39
CA LEU A 51 2.88 -1.72 2.90
C LEU A 51 2.99 -3.22 2.67
N VAL A 52 3.46 -3.64 1.50
CA VAL A 52 3.64 -5.06 1.21
C VAL A 52 4.70 -5.66 2.14
N THR A 53 5.81 -4.95 2.34
CA THR A 53 6.84 -5.40 3.27
C THR A 53 6.28 -5.55 4.68
N ASN A 54 5.48 -4.58 5.11
CA ASN A 54 4.84 -4.64 6.42
C ASN A 54 3.94 -5.87 6.54
N SER A 55 3.15 -6.16 5.52
CA SER A 55 2.30 -7.35 5.50
C SER A 55 3.14 -8.62 5.55
N LEU A 56 4.26 -8.66 4.83
CA LEU A 56 5.15 -9.82 4.84
C LEU A 56 5.75 -10.07 6.22
N GLN A 57 5.99 -9.02 6.98
CA GLN A 57 6.59 -9.14 8.30
C GLN A 57 5.59 -9.47 9.39
N HIS A 58 4.35 -9.02 9.26
CA HIS A 58 3.42 -9.01 10.39
C HIS A 58 2.10 -9.72 10.16
N SER A 59 1.84 -10.24 8.95
CA SER A 59 0.57 -10.90 8.69
C SER A 59 0.74 -12.40 8.55
N TRP A 60 -0.40 -13.10 8.56
CA TRP A 60 -0.43 -14.54 8.33
C TRP A 60 -0.25 -14.90 6.86
N SER A 61 -0.13 -13.89 5.98
CA SER A 61 0.06 -14.13 4.55
C SER A 61 1.38 -14.83 4.24
N ARG A 62 2.32 -14.85 5.18
CA ARG A 62 3.59 -15.58 5.01
C ARG A 62 3.44 -17.08 5.14
N ARG A 63 2.31 -17.55 5.66
CA ARG A 63 2.09 -18.99 5.80
C ARG A 63 1.96 -19.62 4.41
N PRO A 64 2.27 -20.92 4.28
CA PRO A 64 2.07 -21.60 2.99
C PRO A 64 0.66 -21.37 2.49
N GLY A 65 0.54 -20.96 1.22
CA GLY A 65 -0.75 -20.63 0.63
C GLY A 65 -1.24 -19.23 0.92
N GLY A 66 -0.53 -18.45 1.75
CA GLY A 66 -0.94 -17.09 2.04
C GLY A 66 -0.71 -16.14 0.88
N THR A 67 -1.51 -15.08 0.81
CA THR A 67 -1.45 -14.14 -0.30
C THR A 67 -1.58 -12.70 0.19
N ILE A 68 -1.14 -11.78 -0.67
CA ILE A 68 -1.30 -10.34 -0.48
C ILE A 68 -1.89 -9.81 -1.78
N THR A 69 -2.92 -8.98 -1.69
CA THR A 69 -3.56 -8.37 -2.86
C THR A 69 -3.31 -6.87 -2.85
N VAL A 70 -2.83 -6.35 -3.99
CA VAL A 70 -2.62 -4.92 -4.19
C VAL A 70 -3.64 -4.45 -5.22
N THR A 71 -4.43 -3.44 -4.88
CA THR A 71 -5.45 -2.90 -5.76
C THR A 71 -5.21 -1.41 -5.95
N LEU A 72 -5.22 -0.96 -7.19
CA LEU A 72 -5.04 0.45 -7.53
C LEU A 72 -6.35 1.01 -8.04
N ILE A 73 -6.75 2.16 -7.51
CA ILE A 73 -8.05 2.76 -7.75
C ILE A 73 -7.83 4.22 -8.11
N ALA A 74 -8.40 4.63 -9.25
CA ALA A 74 -8.40 6.05 -9.61
C ALA A 74 -9.46 6.75 -8.76
N ILE A 75 -9.06 7.86 -8.16
CA ILE A 75 -9.96 8.69 -7.37
C ILE A 75 -9.90 10.12 -7.92
N PRO A 76 -10.86 10.97 -7.58
CA PRO A 76 -10.79 12.36 -8.05
C PRO A 76 -9.47 13.00 -7.61
N GLY A 77 -8.70 13.46 -8.58
CA GLY A 77 -7.43 14.16 -8.33
C GLY A 77 -6.27 13.28 -7.92
N GLY A 78 -6.39 11.96 -7.98
CA GLY A 78 -5.28 11.13 -7.57
C GLY A 78 -5.48 9.64 -7.72
N VAL A 79 -4.83 8.89 -6.85
CA VAL A 79 -4.89 7.43 -6.86
C VAL A 79 -4.95 6.92 -5.43
N ARG A 80 -5.67 5.84 -5.24
CA ARG A 80 -5.73 5.10 -3.98
C ARG A 80 -5.14 3.73 -4.20
N CYS A 81 -4.30 3.31 -3.27
CA CYS A 81 -3.75 1.96 -3.29
C CYS A 81 -4.22 1.23 -2.03
N GLU A 82 -4.71 0.02 -2.23
CA GLU A 82 -5.16 -0.84 -1.15
C GLU A 82 -4.31 -2.09 -1.12
N VAL A 83 -3.81 -2.45 0.06
CA VAL A 83 -3.06 -3.68 0.26
C VAL A 83 -3.83 -4.51 1.27
N THR A 84 -4.28 -5.67 0.83
CA THR A 84 -5.07 -6.58 1.66
C THR A 84 -4.25 -7.81 1.97
N ASP A 85 -4.13 -8.14 3.24
CA ASP A 85 -3.44 -9.36 3.67
C ASP A 85 -4.35 -10.19 4.56
N GLN A 86 -3.84 -11.32 5.05
CA GLN A 86 -4.64 -12.28 5.78
C GLN A 86 -4.60 -12.05 7.28
N GLY A 87 -4.47 -10.79 7.66
CA GLY A 87 -4.54 -10.41 9.05
C GLY A 87 -3.23 -10.58 9.77
N ALA A 88 -3.22 -10.13 11.01
CA ALA A 88 -2.03 -10.19 11.84
C ALA A 88 -2.45 -10.22 13.30
N ALA A 89 -1.53 -10.63 14.17
CA ALA A 89 -1.76 -10.57 15.58
C ALA A 89 -1.88 -9.15 16.09
N THR A 90 -1.24 -8.20 15.38
CA THR A 90 -1.28 -6.79 15.74
C THR A 90 -1.86 -5.98 14.60
N VAL A 91 -2.52 -4.87 14.92
CA VAL A 91 -3.08 -3.99 13.89
C VAL A 91 -2.01 -3.04 13.39
N PRO A 92 -2.14 -2.55 12.13
CA PRO A 92 -1.30 -1.46 11.67
C PRO A 92 -1.55 -0.23 12.53
N ALA A 93 -0.47 0.42 12.95
CA ALA A 93 -0.61 1.59 13.80
C ALA A 93 0.60 2.48 13.65
N LEU A 94 0.35 3.79 13.77
CA LEU A 94 1.40 4.76 13.89
C LEU A 94 1.76 4.84 15.37
N ARG A 95 3.04 4.83 15.68
CA ARG A 95 3.47 4.88 17.06
C ARG A 95 3.21 6.25 17.65
N ALA A 96 2.86 6.28 18.93
CA ALA A 96 2.60 7.54 19.65
C ALA A 96 3.88 8.34 19.85
N ALA A 97 5.03 7.69 19.92
CA ALA A 97 6.32 8.34 20.09
C ALA A 97 7.22 7.96 18.93
N PRO A 98 8.24 8.80 18.62
CA PRO A 98 9.17 8.43 17.58
C PRO A 98 9.80 7.07 17.87
N PRO A 99 9.93 6.20 16.86
CA PRO A 99 10.55 4.89 17.08
C PRO A 99 12.03 5.03 17.35
N GLY A 100 12.56 4.12 18.16
CA GLY A 100 14.02 4.03 18.34
C GLY A 100 14.66 3.47 17.09
N PRO A 101 16.00 3.50 17.03
CA PRO A 101 16.70 3.02 15.83
C PRO A 101 16.33 1.59 15.44
N GLN A 102 16.19 0.73 16.43
CA GLN A 102 15.87 -0.67 16.17
C GLN A 102 14.47 -0.82 15.59
N GLU A 103 13.54 -0.03 16.09
CA GLU A 103 12.17 -0.08 15.59
C GLU A 103 12.08 0.46 14.17
N LEU A 104 12.92 1.43 13.83
CA LEU A 104 12.96 1.95 12.47
C LEU A 104 13.42 0.88 11.49
N GLU A 105 14.30 -0.02 11.94
CA GLU A 105 14.79 -1.09 11.07
C GLU A 105 13.79 -2.22 10.93
N ASP A 106 13.05 -2.50 12.01
CA ASP A 106 12.22 -3.71 12.04
C ASP A 106 10.82 -3.47 11.50
N SER A 107 10.16 -2.42 11.95
CA SER A 107 8.77 -2.19 11.57
C SER A 107 8.39 -0.76 11.91
N GLY A 108 7.22 -0.35 11.47
CA GLY A 108 6.74 1.01 11.72
C GLY A 108 7.29 2.05 10.76
N ARG A 109 8.43 1.78 10.15
CA ARG A 109 9.01 2.72 9.20
C ARG A 109 8.10 2.90 8.00
N GLY A 110 7.52 1.80 7.49
CA GLY A 110 6.62 1.85 6.35
C GLY A 110 5.41 2.71 6.62
N LEU A 111 4.79 2.53 7.79
CA LEU A 111 3.63 3.33 8.16
C LEU A 111 4.00 4.78 8.40
N HIS A 112 5.20 5.03 8.92
CA HIS A 112 5.68 6.39 9.10
C HIS A 112 5.80 7.11 7.74
N LEU A 113 6.40 6.45 6.75
CA LEU A 113 6.50 7.02 5.41
C LEU A 113 5.12 7.23 4.79
N VAL A 114 4.22 6.28 4.97
CA VAL A 114 2.86 6.42 4.47
C VAL A 114 2.19 7.65 5.11
N ASN A 115 2.37 7.82 6.42
CA ASN A 115 1.79 8.96 7.12
C ASN A 115 2.34 10.29 6.60
N VAL A 116 3.63 10.34 6.31
CA VAL A 116 4.28 11.59 5.90
C VAL A 116 3.98 11.92 4.43
N LEU A 117 4.00 10.92 3.56
CA LEU A 117 3.97 11.15 2.12
C LEU A 117 2.59 11.01 1.49
N SER A 118 1.65 10.35 2.15
CA SER A 118 0.31 10.21 1.58
C SER A 118 -0.57 11.40 1.96
N ALA A 119 -1.61 11.64 1.15
CA ALA A 119 -2.62 12.63 1.47
C ALA A 119 -3.51 12.14 2.60
N ARG A 120 -3.84 10.86 2.56
CA ARG A 120 -4.63 10.20 3.61
C ARG A 120 -4.24 8.73 3.62
N TRP A 121 -4.37 8.09 4.77
CA TRP A 121 -4.22 6.64 4.88
C TRP A 121 -5.01 6.15 6.09
N ASP A 122 -5.36 4.87 6.06
CA ASP A 122 -6.04 4.24 7.18
C ASP A 122 -5.99 2.73 6.97
N TYR A 123 -6.61 2.00 7.88
CA TYR A 123 -6.73 0.57 7.74
C TYR A 123 -8.10 0.12 8.22
N CYS A 124 -8.48 -1.07 7.78
CA CYS A 124 -9.72 -1.70 8.16
C CYS A 124 -9.43 -3.18 8.39
N ARG A 125 -9.93 -3.73 9.47
CA ARG A 125 -9.61 -5.09 9.85
C ARG A 125 -10.86 -5.86 10.20
N ASP A 126 -10.96 -7.09 9.69
CA ASP A 126 -11.96 -8.03 10.16
C ASP A 126 -11.26 -9.27 10.73
N GLU A 127 -12.00 -10.38 10.91
CA GLU A 127 -11.45 -11.55 11.58
C GLU A 127 -10.38 -12.27 10.76
N VAL A 128 -10.38 -12.10 9.45
CA VAL A 128 -9.52 -12.88 8.56
C VAL A 128 -8.58 -12.04 7.73
N SER A 129 -8.76 -10.74 7.68
CA SER A 129 -7.94 -9.90 6.80
C SER A 129 -7.75 -8.51 7.37
N THR A 130 -6.69 -7.86 6.90
CA THR A 130 -6.43 -6.44 7.14
C THR A 130 -6.26 -5.78 5.81
N LEU A 131 -6.97 -4.68 5.60
CA LEU A 131 -6.82 -3.84 4.44
C LEU A 131 -6.21 -2.52 4.90
N THR A 132 -5.04 -2.18 4.35
CA THR A 132 -4.39 -0.90 4.61
C THR A 132 -4.36 -0.14 3.29
N TRP A 133 -4.68 1.14 3.33
CA TRP A 133 -4.74 1.92 2.10
C TRP A 133 -4.14 3.29 2.29
N PHE A 134 -3.69 3.87 1.19
CA PHE A 134 -3.27 5.26 1.15
C PHE A 134 -3.80 5.92 -0.12
N GLU A 135 -3.89 7.24 -0.08
CA GLU A 135 -4.27 8.04 -1.24
C GLU A 135 -3.19 9.08 -1.50
N LEU A 136 -2.91 9.29 -2.76
CA LEU A 136 -1.94 10.28 -3.21
C LEU A 136 -2.64 11.22 -4.18
N THR A 137 -2.31 12.50 -4.08
CA THR A 137 -2.77 13.45 -5.09
C THR A 137 -1.88 13.34 -6.31
N ASN A 138 -2.45 13.59 -7.47
CA ASN A 138 -1.71 13.53 -8.72
C ASN A 138 -1.19 14.90 -9.13
N ALA A 139 -1.21 15.85 -8.20
CA ALA A 139 -0.72 17.19 -8.50
C ALA A 139 0.78 17.15 -8.75
N ALA A 140 1.21 17.75 -9.85
CA ALA A 140 2.63 17.95 -10.11
C ALA A 140 3.08 19.15 -9.28
N THR A 141 4.14 18.97 -8.53
CA THR A 141 4.68 20.05 -7.73
C THR A 141 6.12 20.28 -8.07
#